data_896cc3ea44e41ed1c1a4efcc82bdfb8a
#
_entry.id   896cc3ea44e41ed1c1a4efcc82bdfb8a
#
_cell.length_a   1.000
_cell.length_b   1.000
_cell.length_c   1.000
_cell.angle_alpha   90.00
_cell.angle_beta   90.00
_cell.angle_gamma   90.00
#
_symmetry.space_group_name_H-M   'P 1'
#
loop_
_entity.id
_entity.type
_entity.pdbx_description
1 polymer ?
#
loop_
_entity_poly.entity_id
_entity_poly.type
_entity_poly.pdbx_seq_one_letter_code
_entity_poly.pdbx_strand_id
1 'polypeptide(L)'
;LRLAILDSTKIARVLPVHMLDYMAFRETFGPETNETELHMLEKFHAARSMVQRGFEDTFVSATLRTIPETERVLDVDVCGIDHGNLNLVFCETGPVSESLFQGLELVEDAENANATLLFPSRIDTSEISERFPEAVQSGKFEVEQLPWRERGIDRTFREALEIMDLLGNETRVRMLVPLLERPHGKRHYRAEINPKLVYENVTSLLTHRLIDELDDDTYGLTRAGKQIFCEYIAFVERVRRVLEENRE
;
A
#
# COMPACT_ATOMS: atom_id res chain seq x y z
N LEU A 1 3.14 -26.37 17.27
CA LEU A 1 4.20 -26.09 16.30
C LEU A 1 4.50 -24.59 16.26
N ARG A 2 5.76 -24.19 16.09
CA ARG A 2 6.15 -22.78 15.91
C ARG A 2 6.95 -22.63 14.62
N LEU A 3 6.87 -21.46 14.01
CA LEU A 3 7.66 -21.07 12.86
C LEU A 3 8.76 -20.09 13.28
N ALA A 4 9.92 -20.16 12.64
CA ALA A 4 11.01 -19.22 12.80
C ALA A 4 11.70 -18.95 11.46
N ILE A 5 12.19 -17.74 11.27
CA ILE A 5 12.92 -17.34 10.06
C ILE A 5 14.23 -18.14 10.00
N LEU A 6 14.42 -18.89 8.92
CA LEU A 6 15.60 -19.72 8.69
C LEU A 6 16.67 -19.00 7.88
N ASP A 7 16.28 -18.47 6.76
CA ASP A 7 17.17 -17.80 5.83
C ASP A 7 16.57 -16.44 5.45
N SER A 8 17.45 -15.50 5.45
CA SER A 8 17.19 -14.13 5.22
C SER A 8 18.20 -13.59 4.21
N THR A 9 18.54 -14.39 3.20
CA THR A 9 19.54 -14.03 2.18
C THR A 9 19.19 -12.75 1.43
N LYS A 10 17.93 -12.34 1.49
CA LYS A 10 17.46 -11.05 0.96
C LYS A 10 16.89 -10.17 2.07
N ILE A 11 17.35 -10.33 3.29
CA ILE A 11 16.94 -9.49 4.38
C ILE A 11 17.51 -8.09 4.18
N ALA A 12 16.67 -7.21 3.75
CA ALA A 12 16.82 -5.82 4.17
C ALA A 12 15.58 -5.49 5.00
N ARG A 13 15.76 -4.86 6.16
CA ARG A 13 14.65 -4.18 6.82
C ARG A 13 14.00 -3.29 5.78
N VAL A 14 12.69 -3.38 5.65
CA VAL A 14 11.97 -2.50 4.75
C VAL A 14 12.17 -1.07 5.25
N LEU A 15 12.58 -0.19 4.34
CA LEU A 15 12.79 1.22 4.65
C LEU A 15 11.50 1.85 5.22
N PRO A 16 11.61 2.87 6.06
CA PRO A 16 10.44 3.62 6.54
C PRO A 16 9.53 4.05 5.38
N VAL A 17 8.22 4.01 5.59
CA VAL A 17 7.20 4.24 4.54
C VAL A 17 7.43 5.50 3.72
N HIS A 18 7.84 6.59 4.36
CA HIS A 18 8.09 7.87 3.69
C HIS A 18 9.31 7.85 2.74
N MET A 19 10.19 6.85 2.85
CA MET A 19 11.36 6.64 1.99
C MET A 19 11.19 5.47 1.04
N LEU A 20 10.12 4.68 1.20
CA LEU A 20 9.88 3.50 0.40
C LEU A 20 9.16 3.88 -0.89
N ASP A 21 9.85 3.85 -2.01
CA ASP A 21 9.26 3.89 -3.34
C ASP A 21 9.45 2.55 -4.08
N TYR A 22 8.63 2.32 -5.10
CA TYR A 22 8.61 1.04 -5.80
C TYR A 22 9.93 0.72 -6.51
N MET A 23 10.61 1.72 -7.09
CA MET A 23 11.86 1.48 -7.83
C MET A 23 12.98 1.10 -6.87
N ALA A 24 13.11 1.81 -5.74
CA ALA A 24 14.09 1.46 -4.70
C ALA A 24 13.81 0.07 -4.10
N PHE A 25 12.54 -0.29 -3.92
CA PHE A 25 12.14 -1.62 -3.49
C PHE A 25 12.55 -2.69 -4.51
N ARG A 26 12.24 -2.47 -5.79
CA ARG A 26 12.56 -3.37 -6.88
C ARG A 26 14.07 -3.55 -7.07
N GLU A 27 14.86 -2.49 -6.93
CA GLU A 27 16.34 -2.56 -7.01
C GLU A 27 16.93 -3.35 -5.83
N THR A 28 16.35 -3.20 -4.64
CA THR A 28 16.85 -3.85 -3.42
C THR A 28 16.52 -5.33 -3.39
N PHE A 29 15.27 -5.69 -3.70
CA PHE A 29 14.78 -7.07 -3.57
C PHE A 29 14.77 -7.83 -4.89
N GLY A 30 14.87 -7.14 -6.03
CA GLY A 30 14.94 -7.67 -7.38
C GLY A 30 13.81 -8.64 -7.73
N PRO A 31 13.47 -8.82 -8.99
CA PRO A 31 12.63 -9.94 -9.35
C PRO A 31 13.42 -11.26 -9.18
N GLU A 32 12.81 -12.24 -8.54
CA GLU A 32 13.31 -13.60 -8.55
C GLU A 32 13.16 -14.21 -9.95
N THR A 33 13.84 -15.33 -10.20
CA THR A 33 13.71 -16.02 -11.48
C THR A 33 12.24 -16.36 -11.73
N ASN A 34 11.66 -15.85 -12.82
CA ASN A 34 10.26 -15.99 -13.22
C ASN A 34 9.23 -15.13 -12.45
N GLU A 35 9.65 -14.21 -11.61
CA GLU A 35 8.76 -13.28 -10.93
C GLU A 35 8.28 -12.18 -11.89
N THR A 36 6.97 -11.89 -11.88
CA THR A 36 6.37 -10.84 -12.71
C THR A 36 6.41 -9.47 -12.00
N GLU A 37 6.31 -8.39 -12.78
CA GLU A 37 6.19 -7.04 -12.20
C GLU A 37 4.91 -6.90 -11.34
N LEU A 38 3.84 -7.62 -11.65
CA LEU A 38 2.64 -7.64 -10.83
C LEU A 38 2.92 -8.26 -9.46
N HIS A 39 3.62 -9.38 -9.41
CA HIS A 39 4.00 -10.03 -8.15
C HIS A 39 4.92 -9.12 -7.31
N MET A 40 5.91 -8.46 -7.95
CA MET A 40 6.75 -7.48 -7.27
C MET A 40 5.94 -6.31 -6.68
N LEU A 41 4.92 -5.84 -7.41
CA LEU A 41 4.03 -4.79 -6.92
C LEU A 41 3.17 -5.24 -5.73
N GLU A 42 2.71 -6.49 -5.73
CA GLU A 42 2.01 -7.10 -4.60
C GLU A 42 2.92 -7.21 -3.37
N LYS A 43 4.14 -7.71 -3.53
CA LYS A 43 5.15 -7.73 -2.44
C LYS A 43 5.42 -6.33 -1.88
N PHE A 44 5.56 -5.34 -2.76
CA PHE A 44 5.75 -3.95 -2.36
C PHE A 44 4.55 -3.43 -1.55
N HIS A 45 3.32 -3.68 -2.03
CA HIS A 45 2.10 -3.28 -1.33
C HIS A 45 2.02 -3.94 0.05
N ALA A 46 2.25 -5.25 0.13
CA ALA A 46 2.25 -5.99 1.38
C ALA A 46 3.31 -5.48 2.37
N ALA A 47 4.56 -5.32 1.93
CA ALA A 47 5.65 -4.82 2.76
C ALA A 47 5.37 -3.40 3.27
N ARG A 48 4.90 -2.53 2.40
CA ARG A 48 4.51 -1.15 2.77
C ARG A 48 3.37 -1.14 3.78
N SER A 49 2.36 -1.98 3.60
CA SER A 49 1.24 -2.12 4.54
C SER A 49 1.72 -2.54 5.93
N MET A 50 2.62 -3.51 6.02
CA MET A 50 3.21 -3.95 7.30
C MET A 50 3.96 -2.82 8.00
N VAL A 51 4.84 -2.11 7.29
CA VAL A 51 5.56 -0.96 7.85
C VAL A 51 4.59 0.13 8.34
N GLN A 52 3.51 0.41 7.59
CA GLN A 52 2.49 1.38 7.99
C GLN A 52 1.71 0.94 9.25
N ARG A 53 1.50 -0.35 9.41
CA ARG A 53 0.85 -0.94 10.60
C ARG A 53 1.77 -0.99 11.81
N GLY A 54 3.06 -0.65 11.65
CA GLY A 54 4.01 -0.53 12.76
C GLY A 54 4.65 -1.84 13.19
N PHE A 55 4.78 -2.82 12.30
CA PHE A 55 5.50 -4.05 12.60
C PHE A 55 6.96 -3.75 12.96
N GLU A 56 7.50 -4.45 13.96
CA GLU A 56 8.86 -4.25 14.49
C GLU A 56 9.92 -4.51 13.42
N ASP A 57 9.77 -5.62 12.69
CA ASP A 57 10.61 -6.00 11.56
C ASP A 57 9.72 -6.51 10.42
N THR A 58 10.09 -6.15 9.19
CA THR A 58 9.42 -6.63 7.97
C THR A 58 10.47 -7.19 7.01
N PHE A 59 10.27 -8.43 6.57
CA PHE A 59 11.15 -9.16 5.68
C PHE A 59 10.46 -9.44 4.35
N VAL A 60 11.21 -9.40 3.27
CA VAL A 60 10.74 -9.72 1.92
C VAL A 60 11.44 -10.98 1.44
N SER A 61 10.69 -11.93 0.87
CA SER A 61 11.18 -13.25 0.42
C SER A 61 11.89 -14.02 1.53
N ALA A 62 11.17 -14.32 2.61
CA ALA A 62 11.70 -15.04 3.76
C ALA A 62 11.44 -16.56 3.67
N THR A 63 12.39 -17.37 4.09
CA THR A 63 12.21 -18.80 4.30
C THR A 63 12.07 -19.07 5.80
N LEU A 64 11.07 -19.83 6.17
CA LEU A 64 10.74 -20.20 7.55
C LEU A 64 10.97 -21.70 7.77
N ARG A 65 11.34 -22.07 9.00
CA ARG A 65 11.40 -23.47 9.45
C ARG A 65 10.46 -23.70 10.61
N THR A 66 10.11 -24.95 10.80
CA THR A 66 9.33 -25.41 11.95
C THR A 66 10.20 -25.61 13.19
N ILE A 67 9.64 -25.38 14.38
CA ILE A 67 10.23 -25.70 15.69
C ILE A 67 9.21 -26.55 16.48
N PRO A 68 9.53 -27.79 16.85
CA PRO A 68 10.79 -28.51 16.62
C PRO A 68 11.09 -28.71 15.14
N GLU A 69 12.37 -28.82 14.82
CA GLU A 69 12.86 -28.88 13.45
C GLU A 69 12.30 -30.12 12.73
N THR A 70 11.59 -29.88 11.66
CA THR A 70 11.18 -30.89 10.67
C THR A 70 11.87 -30.57 9.35
N GLU A 71 11.86 -31.46 8.38
CA GLU A 71 12.41 -31.19 7.05
C GLU A 71 11.56 -30.18 6.24
N ARG A 72 10.46 -29.68 6.83
CA ARG A 72 9.56 -28.77 6.13
C ARG A 72 10.03 -27.33 6.29
N VAL A 73 10.15 -26.66 5.16
CA VAL A 73 10.42 -25.24 5.05
C VAL A 73 9.22 -24.55 4.38
N LEU A 74 9.06 -23.28 4.64
CA LEU A 74 8.00 -22.46 4.09
C LEU A 74 8.58 -21.17 3.54
N ASP A 75 8.45 -20.95 2.24
CA ASP A 75 8.81 -19.68 1.60
C ASP A 75 7.61 -18.75 1.61
N VAL A 76 7.84 -17.51 1.98
CA VAL A 76 6.81 -16.47 2.05
C VAL A 76 7.29 -15.18 1.37
N ASP A 77 6.39 -14.48 0.74
CA ASP A 77 6.71 -13.26 0.00
C ASP A 77 7.05 -12.09 0.92
N VAL A 78 6.26 -11.92 1.98
CA VAL A 78 6.52 -10.91 3.01
C VAL A 78 6.20 -11.49 4.39
N CYS A 79 7.06 -11.19 5.36
CA CYS A 79 6.90 -11.60 6.75
C CYS A 79 7.10 -10.40 7.67
N GLY A 80 6.08 -10.07 8.46
CA GLY A 80 6.17 -9.08 9.54
C GLY A 80 6.25 -9.75 10.90
N ILE A 81 7.06 -9.19 11.80
CA ILE A 81 7.15 -9.63 13.21
C ILE A 81 6.44 -8.59 14.08
N ASP A 82 5.54 -9.09 14.93
CA ASP A 82 4.87 -8.28 15.96
C ASP A 82 4.80 -9.07 17.27
N HIS A 83 5.52 -8.60 18.29
CA HIS A 83 5.58 -9.24 19.62
C HIS A 83 5.89 -10.75 19.57
N GLY A 84 6.76 -11.15 18.65
CA GLY A 84 7.17 -12.54 18.45
C GLY A 84 6.17 -13.40 17.66
N ASN A 85 5.07 -12.81 17.17
CA ASN A 85 4.16 -13.43 16.22
C ASN A 85 4.57 -13.07 14.79
N LEU A 86 4.43 -14.05 13.89
CA LEU A 86 4.72 -13.90 12.48
C LEU A 86 3.42 -13.61 11.72
N ASN A 87 3.43 -12.54 10.95
CA ASN A 87 2.36 -12.21 10.01
C ASN A 87 2.91 -12.44 8.60
N LEU A 88 2.45 -13.49 7.96
CA LEU A 88 2.93 -13.98 6.69
C LEU A 88 2.03 -13.48 5.57
N VAL A 89 2.61 -13.00 4.48
CA VAL A 89 1.84 -12.64 3.27
C VAL A 89 2.31 -13.49 2.11
N PHE A 90 1.35 -14.14 1.48
CA PHE A 90 1.52 -14.89 0.23
C PHE A 90 0.89 -14.05 -0.88
N CYS A 91 1.69 -13.68 -1.87
CA CYS A 91 1.27 -12.90 -3.02
C CYS A 91 1.06 -13.86 -4.21
N GLU A 92 -0.16 -14.01 -4.66
CA GLU A 92 -0.52 -14.99 -5.69
C GLU A 92 -1.10 -14.30 -6.91
N THR A 93 -0.38 -14.33 -8.02
CA THR A 93 -0.82 -13.73 -9.29
C THR A 93 -1.53 -14.71 -10.22
N GLY A 94 -1.52 -16.01 -9.86
CA GLY A 94 -2.10 -17.12 -10.61
C GLY A 94 -3.15 -17.89 -9.82
N PRO A 95 -3.65 -19.02 -10.36
CA PRO A 95 -4.51 -19.94 -9.62
C PRO A 95 -3.83 -20.42 -8.34
N VAL A 96 -4.63 -20.66 -7.31
CA VAL A 96 -4.15 -21.22 -6.05
C VAL A 96 -3.40 -22.52 -6.31
N SER A 97 -2.16 -22.61 -5.84
CA SER A 97 -1.28 -23.74 -6.08
C SER A 97 -1.32 -24.74 -4.92
N GLU A 98 -1.02 -26.01 -5.20
CA GLU A 98 -0.90 -27.02 -4.14
C GLU A 98 0.27 -26.69 -3.17
N SER A 99 1.31 -26.01 -3.63
CA SER A 99 2.39 -25.54 -2.75
C SER A 99 1.92 -24.49 -1.76
N LEU A 100 1.00 -23.61 -2.16
CA LEU A 100 0.36 -22.67 -1.24
C LEU A 100 -0.44 -23.39 -0.16
N PHE A 101 -1.24 -24.40 -0.54
CA PHE A 101 -2.01 -25.18 0.43
C PHE A 101 -1.12 -25.89 1.44
N GLN A 102 0.00 -26.49 1.00
CA GLN A 102 0.97 -27.11 1.91
C GLN A 102 1.61 -26.08 2.85
N GLY A 103 1.85 -24.86 2.37
CA GLY A 103 2.30 -23.75 3.19
C GLY A 103 1.27 -23.33 4.25
N LEU A 104 0.00 -23.23 3.86
CA LEU A 104 -1.09 -22.88 4.75
C LEU A 104 -1.34 -23.93 5.84
N GLU A 105 -1.19 -25.24 5.53
CA GLU A 105 -1.23 -26.32 6.52
C GLU A 105 -0.19 -26.11 7.61
N LEU A 106 1.04 -25.71 7.25
CA LEU A 106 2.09 -25.40 8.23
C LEU A 106 1.74 -24.19 9.10
N VAL A 107 1.12 -23.16 8.49
CA VAL A 107 0.70 -21.98 9.22
C VAL A 107 -0.50 -22.29 10.12
N GLU A 108 -1.45 -23.12 9.67
CA GLU A 108 -2.59 -23.55 10.48
C GLU A 108 -2.14 -24.24 11.76
N ASP A 109 -1.15 -25.13 11.66
CA ASP A 109 -0.56 -25.84 12.79
C ASP A 109 0.31 -24.95 13.70
N ALA A 110 0.78 -23.79 13.22
CA ALA A 110 1.67 -22.93 13.97
C ALA A 110 0.92 -22.04 14.98
N GLU A 111 1.39 -22.00 16.21
CA GLU A 111 0.81 -21.20 17.30
C GLU A 111 1.16 -19.71 17.20
N ASN A 112 2.24 -19.39 16.49
CA ASN A 112 2.80 -18.03 16.43
C ASN A 112 2.78 -17.42 15.01
N ALA A 113 1.86 -17.88 14.15
CA ALA A 113 1.78 -17.37 12.79
C ALA A 113 0.34 -17.18 12.33
N ASN A 114 0.12 -16.09 11.60
CA ASN A 114 -1.08 -15.79 10.84
C ASN A 114 -0.70 -15.59 9.37
N ALA A 115 -1.62 -15.81 8.45
CA ALA A 115 -1.40 -15.62 7.03
C ALA A 115 -2.40 -14.63 6.43
N THR A 116 -1.90 -13.73 5.61
CA THR A 116 -2.69 -12.94 4.68
C THR A 116 -2.40 -13.43 3.27
N LEU A 117 -3.44 -13.78 2.53
CA LEU A 117 -3.38 -14.21 1.15
C LEU A 117 -3.78 -13.02 0.30
N LEU A 118 -2.83 -12.50 -0.46
CA LEU A 118 -3.04 -11.34 -1.31
C LEU A 118 -3.21 -11.77 -2.76
N PHE A 119 -4.37 -11.47 -3.34
CA PHE A 119 -4.72 -11.88 -4.69
C PHE A 119 -5.13 -10.70 -5.58
N PRO A 120 -4.84 -10.77 -6.89
CA PRO A 120 -5.60 -10.01 -7.87
C PRO A 120 -7.04 -10.51 -7.88
N SER A 121 -7.97 -9.65 -8.19
CA SER A 121 -9.43 -9.88 -8.04
C SER A 121 -10.04 -11.02 -8.86
N ARG A 122 -9.29 -11.71 -9.72
CA ARG A 122 -9.78 -12.78 -10.60
C ARG A 122 -9.77 -14.16 -10.00
N ILE A 123 -9.09 -14.36 -8.91
CA ILE A 123 -8.85 -15.69 -8.37
C ILE A 123 -10.05 -16.10 -7.55
N ASP A 124 -10.56 -17.28 -7.82
CA ASP A 124 -11.54 -17.92 -6.95
C ASP A 124 -10.84 -18.41 -5.69
N THR A 125 -11.18 -17.80 -4.57
CA THR A 125 -10.62 -18.12 -3.26
C THR A 125 -11.55 -18.99 -2.40
N SER A 126 -12.66 -19.46 -2.98
CA SER A 126 -13.64 -20.32 -2.27
C SER A 126 -12.99 -21.59 -1.74
N GLU A 127 -12.06 -22.18 -2.51
CA GLU A 127 -11.34 -23.39 -2.11
C GLU A 127 -10.52 -23.22 -0.82
N ILE A 128 -9.99 -22.03 -0.56
CA ILE A 128 -9.28 -21.72 0.69
C ILE A 128 -10.24 -21.78 1.88
N SER A 129 -11.42 -21.16 1.73
CA SER A 129 -12.45 -21.16 2.78
C SER A 129 -13.06 -22.53 2.99
N GLU A 130 -13.15 -23.38 1.95
CA GLU A 130 -13.63 -24.75 2.04
C GLU A 130 -12.60 -25.66 2.74
N ARG A 131 -11.30 -25.48 2.44
CA ARG A 131 -10.21 -26.31 2.98
C ARG A 131 -9.80 -25.92 4.41
N PHE A 132 -9.88 -24.62 4.73
CA PHE A 132 -9.47 -24.07 6.03
C PHE A 132 -10.57 -23.24 6.72
N PRO A 133 -11.78 -23.78 6.93
CA PRO A 133 -12.92 -23.00 7.41
C PRO A 133 -12.67 -22.38 8.79
N GLU A 134 -12.03 -23.11 9.72
CA GLU A 134 -11.76 -22.64 11.07
C GLU A 134 -10.70 -21.53 11.08
N ALA A 135 -9.66 -21.66 10.28
CA ALA A 135 -8.59 -20.67 10.16
C ALA A 135 -9.10 -19.34 9.56
N VAL A 136 -9.97 -19.41 8.56
CA VAL A 136 -10.61 -18.22 7.98
C VAL A 136 -11.60 -17.60 8.98
N GLN A 137 -12.43 -18.40 9.64
CA GLN A 137 -13.43 -17.90 10.60
C GLN A 137 -12.78 -17.27 11.83
N SER A 138 -11.65 -17.81 12.30
CA SER A 138 -10.89 -17.24 13.44
C SER A 138 -10.07 -16.01 13.10
N GLY A 139 -9.94 -15.65 11.81
CA GLY A 139 -9.06 -14.59 11.36
C GLY A 139 -7.57 -14.97 11.35
N LYS A 140 -7.24 -16.26 11.49
CA LYS A 140 -5.89 -16.75 11.34
C LYS A 140 -5.42 -16.66 9.88
N PHE A 141 -6.36 -16.87 8.95
CA PHE A 141 -6.18 -16.62 7.52
C PHE A 141 -7.09 -15.49 7.07
N GLU A 142 -6.48 -14.45 6.53
CA GLU A 142 -7.15 -13.33 5.90
C GLU A 142 -6.96 -13.41 4.39
N VAL A 143 -8.03 -13.21 3.63
CA VAL A 143 -7.96 -13.13 2.17
C VAL A 143 -8.16 -11.68 1.78
N GLU A 144 -7.14 -11.07 1.22
CA GLU A 144 -7.14 -9.67 0.80
C GLU A 144 -7.03 -9.59 -0.72
N GLN A 145 -7.86 -8.75 -1.33
CA GLN A 145 -7.80 -8.49 -2.76
C GLN A 145 -7.27 -7.08 -2.99
N LEU A 146 -6.37 -6.96 -3.97
CA LEU A 146 -5.88 -5.65 -4.38
C LEU A 146 -7.00 -4.75 -4.87
N PRO A 147 -6.94 -3.43 -4.60
CA PRO A 147 -8.03 -2.51 -4.93
C PRO A 147 -8.26 -2.32 -6.43
N TRP A 148 -7.27 -2.62 -7.29
CA TRP A 148 -7.38 -2.50 -8.75
C TRP A 148 -7.93 -3.79 -9.37
N ARG A 149 -9.23 -3.92 -9.43
CA ARG A 149 -9.90 -5.06 -10.04
C ARG A 149 -9.99 -4.91 -11.56
N GLU A 150 -9.81 -6.02 -12.31
CA GLU A 150 -9.98 -6.01 -13.77
C GLU A 150 -11.38 -5.66 -14.27
N ARG A 151 -12.41 -5.99 -13.50
CA ARG A 151 -13.82 -5.73 -13.85
C ARG A 151 -14.41 -4.48 -13.18
N GLY A 152 -13.62 -3.74 -12.44
CA GLY A 152 -14.06 -2.51 -11.80
C GLY A 152 -13.10 -2.11 -10.68
N ILE A 153 -12.69 -0.88 -10.75
CA ILE A 153 -11.97 -0.19 -9.68
C ILE A 153 -12.94 -0.08 -8.51
N ASP A 154 -12.53 -0.47 -7.31
CA ASP A 154 -13.37 -0.31 -6.14
C ASP A 154 -13.68 1.18 -5.87
N ARG A 155 -14.64 1.43 -5.00
CA ARG A 155 -15.10 2.79 -4.74
C ARG A 155 -13.98 3.68 -4.22
N THR A 156 -13.19 3.20 -3.26
CA THR A 156 -12.13 3.98 -2.61
C THR A 156 -11.01 4.33 -3.59
N PHE A 157 -10.63 3.37 -4.43
CA PHE A 157 -9.62 3.60 -5.47
C PHE A 157 -10.12 4.58 -6.53
N ARG A 158 -11.41 4.53 -6.89
CA ARG A 158 -12.04 5.52 -7.80
C ARG A 158 -12.03 6.92 -7.20
N GLU A 159 -12.41 7.04 -5.93
CA GLU A 159 -12.34 8.31 -5.19
C GLU A 159 -10.90 8.86 -5.15
N ALA A 160 -9.90 7.99 -4.99
CA ALA A 160 -8.49 8.37 -5.05
C ALA A 160 -8.09 8.89 -6.44
N LEU A 161 -8.51 8.23 -7.52
CA LEU A 161 -8.26 8.71 -8.90
C LEU A 161 -8.94 10.05 -9.16
N GLU A 162 -10.17 10.28 -8.68
CA GLU A 162 -10.87 11.55 -8.78
C GLU A 162 -10.10 12.67 -8.05
N ILE A 163 -9.54 12.38 -6.90
CA ILE A 163 -8.67 13.32 -6.16
C ILE A 163 -7.36 13.57 -6.93
N MET A 164 -6.75 12.55 -7.51
CA MET A 164 -5.54 12.71 -8.34
C MET A 164 -5.81 13.58 -9.57
N ASP A 165 -6.93 13.38 -10.27
CA ASP A 165 -7.37 14.24 -11.37
C ASP A 165 -7.63 15.68 -10.91
N LEU A 166 -8.29 15.83 -9.76
CA LEU A 166 -8.52 17.13 -9.13
C LEU A 166 -7.20 17.87 -8.87
N LEU A 167 -6.20 17.19 -8.32
CA LEU A 167 -4.87 17.73 -7.99
C LEU A 167 -3.97 17.88 -9.23
N GLY A 168 -4.26 17.22 -10.34
CA GLY A 168 -3.56 17.38 -11.63
C GLY A 168 -3.71 18.78 -12.25
N ASN A 169 -4.52 19.63 -11.65
CA ASN A 169 -4.72 21.02 -12.10
C ASN A 169 -3.73 21.99 -11.41
N GLU A 170 -2.85 22.61 -12.19
CA GLU A 170 -1.81 23.52 -11.71
C GLU A 170 -2.36 24.66 -10.83
N THR A 171 -3.52 25.23 -11.21
CA THR A 171 -4.13 26.32 -10.45
C THR A 171 -4.52 25.86 -9.04
N ARG A 172 -5.06 24.64 -8.90
CA ARG A 172 -5.42 24.05 -7.61
C ARG A 172 -4.19 23.78 -6.75
N VAL A 173 -3.14 23.25 -7.36
CA VAL A 173 -1.85 23.07 -6.66
C VAL A 173 -1.33 24.40 -6.13
N ARG A 174 -1.28 25.45 -6.96
CA ARG A 174 -0.88 26.81 -6.54
C ARG A 174 -1.76 27.37 -5.41
N MET A 175 -3.03 27.02 -5.36
CA MET A 175 -3.92 27.45 -4.27
C MET A 175 -3.69 26.65 -2.98
N LEU A 176 -3.32 25.38 -3.06
CA LEU A 176 -3.12 24.52 -1.89
C LEU A 176 -1.77 24.71 -1.22
N VAL A 177 -0.71 25.05 -1.98
CA VAL A 177 0.64 25.24 -1.43
C VAL A 177 0.68 26.25 -0.27
N PRO A 178 0.14 27.47 -0.38
CA PRO A 178 0.13 28.42 0.75
C PRO A 178 -0.63 27.91 1.98
N LEU A 179 -1.66 27.07 1.78
CA LEU A 179 -2.45 26.51 2.87
C LEU A 179 -1.68 25.47 3.71
N LEU A 180 -0.52 25.00 3.25
CA LEU A 180 0.37 24.18 4.07
C LEU A 180 0.98 24.98 5.23
N GLU A 181 1.16 26.27 5.04
CA GLU A 181 1.72 27.17 6.05
C GLU A 181 0.65 27.71 7.00
N ARG A 182 -0.42 28.27 6.43
CA ARG A 182 -1.53 28.87 7.18
C ARG A 182 -2.82 29.00 6.34
N PRO A 183 -3.97 29.17 6.97
CA PRO A 183 -5.21 29.49 6.27
C PRO A 183 -5.13 30.80 5.48
N HIS A 184 -5.82 30.85 4.33
CA HIS A 184 -5.89 32.01 3.46
C HIS A 184 -7.30 32.25 2.95
N GLY A 185 -7.65 33.54 2.78
CA GLY A 185 -8.91 33.95 2.17
C GLY A 185 -8.82 34.04 0.64
N LYS A 186 -9.99 34.06 -0.04
CA LYS A 186 -10.09 34.20 -1.51
C LYS A 186 -9.32 35.42 -2.05
N ARG A 187 -9.19 36.48 -1.26
CA ARG A 187 -8.46 37.72 -1.67
C ARG A 187 -6.97 37.45 -1.94
N HIS A 188 -6.38 36.50 -1.21
CA HIS A 188 -4.98 36.12 -1.40
C HIS A 188 -4.73 35.62 -2.83
N TYR A 189 -5.65 34.84 -3.37
CA TYR A 189 -5.48 34.21 -4.69
C TYR A 189 -5.87 35.14 -5.86
N ARG A 190 -6.75 36.11 -5.63
CA ARG A 190 -7.28 37.01 -6.68
C ARG A 190 -6.22 37.93 -7.29
N ALA A 191 -5.06 38.07 -6.65
CA ALA A 191 -3.94 38.84 -7.19
C ALA A 191 -3.29 38.16 -8.41
N GLU A 192 -3.33 36.81 -8.43
CA GLU A 192 -2.62 36.01 -9.43
C GLU A 192 -3.55 35.12 -10.27
N ILE A 193 -4.75 34.85 -9.79
CA ILE A 193 -5.72 33.95 -10.39
C ILE A 193 -7.02 34.69 -10.69
N ASN A 194 -7.61 34.43 -11.86
CA ASN A 194 -8.91 34.98 -12.21
C ASN A 194 -9.96 34.68 -11.11
N PRO A 195 -10.71 35.66 -10.60
CA PRO A 195 -11.67 35.49 -9.54
C PRO A 195 -12.72 34.40 -9.76
N LYS A 196 -13.17 34.19 -11.00
CA LYS A 196 -14.08 33.10 -11.36
C LYS A 196 -13.43 31.73 -11.11
N LEU A 197 -12.18 31.55 -11.56
CA LEU A 197 -11.41 30.32 -11.35
C LEU A 197 -11.14 30.05 -9.86
N VAL A 198 -10.88 31.11 -9.08
CA VAL A 198 -10.72 30.98 -7.62
C VAL A 198 -11.98 30.39 -7.01
N TYR A 199 -13.15 30.94 -7.36
CA TYR A 199 -14.43 30.45 -6.84
C TYR A 199 -14.69 28.99 -7.22
N GLU A 200 -14.56 28.65 -8.50
CA GLU A 200 -14.76 27.28 -9.01
C GLU A 200 -13.83 26.28 -8.34
N ASN A 201 -12.54 26.62 -8.17
CA ASN A 201 -11.57 25.74 -7.55
C ASN A 201 -11.79 25.59 -6.04
N VAL A 202 -12.13 26.67 -5.32
CA VAL A 202 -12.50 26.58 -3.89
C VAL A 202 -13.70 25.65 -3.71
N THR A 203 -14.76 25.83 -4.52
CA THR A 203 -15.95 24.97 -4.46
C THR A 203 -15.59 23.51 -4.70
N SER A 204 -14.74 23.22 -5.69
CA SER A 204 -14.29 21.87 -5.99
C SER A 204 -13.50 21.26 -4.85
N LEU A 205 -12.57 22.01 -4.25
CA LEU A 205 -11.75 21.55 -3.12
C LEU A 205 -12.58 21.31 -1.85
N LEU A 206 -13.59 22.14 -1.58
CA LEU A 206 -14.56 21.95 -0.48
C LEU A 206 -15.40 20.69 -0.70
N THR A 207 -15.90 20.46 -1.92
CA THR A 207 -16.72 19.29 -2.26
C THR A 207 -15.97 17.99 -1.98
N HIS A 208 -14.66 17.94 -2.28
CA HIS A 208 -13.81 16.78 -2.01
C HIS A 208 -13.18 16.80 -0.62
N ARG A 209 -13.59 17.72 0.25
CA ARG A 209 -13.11 17.83 1.65
C ARG A 209 -11.59 17.93 1.78
N LEU A 210 -10.93 18.52 0.80
CA LEU A 210 -9.50 18.82 0.91
C LEU A 210 -9.25 20.08 1.72
N ILE A 211 -10.17 21.02 1.68
CA ILE A 211 -10.16 22.25 2.49
C ILE A 211 -11.48 22.40 3.25
N ASP A 212 -11.45 23.15 4.33
CA ASP A 212 -12.61 23.62 5.08
C ASP A 212 -12.64 25.13 5.11
N GLU A 213 -13.83 25.72 5.19
CA GLU A 213 -14.04 27.13 5.52
C GLU A 213 -14.00 27.28 7.05
N LEU A 214 -13.04 28.06 7.54
CA LEU A 214 -12.80 28.24 8.98
C LEU A 214 -13.55 29.43 9.54
N ASP A 215 -13.50 30.58 8.80
CA ASP A 215 -14.16 31.81 9.11
C ASP A 215 -14.55 32.49 7.78
N ASP A 216 -15.29 33.58 7.80
CA ASP A 216 -15.76 34.33 6.62
C ASP A 216 -14.70 34.44 5.52
N ASP A 217 -14.89 33.67 4.45
CA ASP A 217 -14.01 33.58 3.30
C ASP A 217 -12.54 33.10 3.58
N THR A 218 -12.24 32.50 4.74
CA THR A 218 -10.93 31.96 5.08
C THR A 218 -10.95 30.44 5.03
N TYR A 219 -10.03 29.85 4.29
CA TYR A 219 -9.95 28.42 4.04
C TYR A 219 -8.65 27.84 4.59
N GLY A 220 -8.72 26.64 5.11
CA GLY A 220 -7.60 25.85 5.57
C GLY A 220 -7.64 24.42 5.05
N LEU A 221 -6.50 23.74 5.00
CA LEU A 221 -6.48 22.33 4.70
C LEU A 221 -7.14 21.53 5.83
N THR A 222 -8.00 20.58 5.45
CA THR A 222 -8.43 19.54 6.39
C THR A 222 -7.23 18.67 6.77
N ARG A 223 -7.35 17.87 7.85
CA ARG A 223 -6.31 16.88 8.20
C ARG A 223 -6.05 15.92 7.05
N ALA A 224 -7.11 15.37 6.45
CA ALA A 224 -7.02 14.48 5.29
C ALA A 224 -6.45 15.20 4.07
N GLY A 225 -6.93 16.43 3.79
CA GLY A 225 -6.45 17.24 2.67
C GLY A 225 -4.96 17.54 2.77
N LYS A 226 -4.44 17.85 3.96
CA LYS A 226 -3.00 18.06 4.19
C LYS A 226 -2.20 16.79 3.89
N GLN A 227 -2.65 15.65 4.41
CA GLN A 227 -1.96 14.37 4.20
C GLN A 227 -1.97 13.99 2.71
N ILE A 228 -3.15 14.03 2.07
CA ILE A 228 -3.30 13.69 0.64
C ILE A 228 -2.45 14.62 -0.24
N PHE A 229 -2.46 15.92 0.04
CA PHE A 229 -1.70 16.88 -0.76
C PHE A 229 -0.18 16.71 -0.60
N CYS A 230 0.31 16.43 0.60
CA CYS A 230 1.73 16.13 0.81
C CYS A 230 2.17 14.84 0.06
N GLU A 231 1.34 13.78 0.10
CA GLU A 231 1.61 12.54 -0.64
C GLU A 231 1.58 12.78 -2.16
N TYR A 232 0.64 13.60 -2.64
CA TYR A 232 0.57 13.98 -4.05
C TYR A 232 1.83 14.72 -4.51
N ILE A 233 2.30 15.71 -3.78
CA ILE A 233 3.54 16.43 -4.11
C ILE A 233 4.75 15.49 -4.12
N ALA A 234 4.86 14.61 -3.12
CA ALA A 234 5.91 13.61 -3.07
C ALA A 234 5.87 12.65 -4.28
N PHE A 235 4.67 12.25 -4.70
CA PHE A 235 4.46 11.44 -5.91
C PHE A 235 4.90 12.19 -7.18
N VAL A 236 4.46 13.42 -7.37
CA VAL A 236 4.82 14.26 -8.54
C VAL A 236 6.34 14.46 -8.63
N GLU A 237 7.01 14.69 -7.49
CA GLU A 237 8.48 14.81 -7.45
C GLU A 237 9.19 13.51 -7.85
N ARG A 238 8.66 12.36 -7.47
CA ARG A 238 9.20 11.06 -7.94
C ARG A 238 9.02 10.89 -9.44
N VAL A 239 7.83 11.18 -9.96
CA VAL A 239 7.54 11.12 -11.41
C VAL A 239 8.47 12.08 -12.18
N ARG A 240 8.68 13.31 -11.67
CA ARG A 240 9.59 14.28 -12.28
C ARG A 240 11.01 13.72 -12.42
N ARG A 241 11.54 13.11 -11.36
CA ARG A 241 12.88 12.49 -11.39
C ARG A 241 12.97 11.39 -12.45
N VAL A 242 12.00 10.50 -12.50
CA VAL A 242 11.96 9.42 -13.52
C VAL A 242 11.93 10.00 -14.94
N LEU A 243 11.18 11.08 -15.16
CA LEU A 243 11.12 11.74 -16.47
C LEU A 243 12.44 12.45 -16.84
N GLU A 244 13.16 13.00 -15.86
CA GLU A 244 14.47 13.63 -16.08
C GLU A 244 15.54 12.58 -16.43
N GLU A 245 15.58 11.46 -15.71
CA GLU A 245 16.51 10.35 -15.94
C GLU A 245 16.32 9.65 -17.30
N ASN A 246 15.11 9.68 -17.87
CA ASN A 246 14.81 9.05 -19.16
C ASN A 246 14.78 10.05 -20.35
N ARG A 247 15.24 11.27 -20.15
CA ARG A 247 15.34 12.28 -21.25
C ARG A 247 16.70 12.30 -21.96
N GLU A 248 17.66 11.50 -21.50
CA GLU A 248 18.95 11.27 -22.13
C GLU A 248 18.86 10.10 -23.14
#